data_8c349bc260ef18a83f66b418e9510de1
#
_entry.id   8c349bc260ef18a83f66b418e9510de1
#
_cell.length_a   1.000
_cell.length_b   1.000
_cell.length_c   1.000
_cell.angle_alpha   90.00
_cell.angle_beta   90.00
_cell.angle_gamma   90.00
#
_symmetry.space_group_name_H-M   'P 1'
#
loop_
_entity.id
_entity.type
_entity.pdbx_description
1 polymer ?
#
loop_
_entity_poly.entity_id
_entity_poly.type
_entity_poly.pdbx_seq_one_letter_code
_entity_poly.pdbx_strand_id
1 'polypeptide(L)' 'MGKIKVTQTRSYIKRPENQKRTLEALGLKNIGHSVKHDDSAAVLGMIDKVKHLVSVEQL' A
#
# COMPACT_ATOMS: atom_id res chain seq x y z
N MET A 1 14.43 5.82 -11.43
CA MET A 1 13.18 6.39 -10.96
C MET A 1 12.02 5.69 -11.60
N GLY A 2 11.46 4.78 -10.89
CA GLY A 2 10.34 4.03 -11.36
C GLY A 2 9.06 4.48 -10.69
N LYS A 3 7.96 4.06 -11.26
CA LYS A 3 6.65 4.22 -10.67
C LYS A 3 6.08 2.85 -10.37
N ILE A 4 5.33 2.76 -9.30
CA ILE A 4 4.66 1.52 -8.93
C ILE A 4 3.19 1.78 -8.72
N LYS A 5 2.40 0.75 -8.94
CA LYS A 5 0.97 0.76 -8.69
C LYS A 5 0.71 -0.17 -7.51
N VAL A 6 0.11 0.36 -6.46
CA VAL A 6 -0.20 -0.39 -5.25
C VAL A 6 -1.71 -0.58 -5.20
N THR A 7 -2.14 -1.80 -5.08
CA THR A 7 -3.56 -2.16 -5.03
C THR A 7 -3.85 -2.89 -3.73
N GLN A 8 -4.85 -2.45 -3.01
CA GLN A 8 -5.25 -3.14 -1.79
C GLN A 8 -6.01 -4.41 -2.16
N THR A 9 -5.49 -5.55 -1.73
CA THR A 9 -6.07 -6.85 -2.05
C THR A 9 -6.82 -7.48 -0.88
N ARG A 10 -6.59 -6.99 0.34
CA ARG A 10 -7.24 -7.53 1.54
C ARG A 10 -7.73 -6.40 2.42
N SER A 11 -8.77 -6.68 3.19
CA SER A 11 -9.33 -5.72 4.13
C SER A 11 -8.39 -5.51 5.32
N TYR A 12 -8.39 -4.30 5.87
CA TYR A 12 -7.61 -3.97 7.06
C TYR A 12 -8.45 -3.99 8.34
N ILE A 13 -9.71 -4.40 8.27
CA ILE A 13 -10.67 -4.25 9.38
C ILE A 13 -10.18 -4.89 10.68
N LYS A 14 -9.54 -6.04 10.60
CA LYS A 14 -9.04 -6.74 11.79
C LYS A 14 -7.54 -6.62 11.94
N ARG A 15 -6.93 -5.60 11.33
CA ARG A 15 -5.47 -5.42 11.38
C ARG A 15 -5.09 -4.38 12.41
N PRO A 16 -3.84 -4.39 12.89
CA PRO A 16 -3.36 -3.36 13.81
C PRO A 16 -3.51 -1.97 13.23
N GLU A 17 -3.71 -0.99 14.10
CA GLU A 17 -3.98 0.36 13.65
C GLU A 17 -2.82 0.98 12.89
N ASN A 18 -1.58 0.62 13.22
CA ASN A 18 -0.43 1.12 12.48
C ASN A 18 -0.45 0.68 11.03
N GLN A 19 -0.98 -0.51 10.73
CA GLN A 19 -1.14 -0.97 9.35
C GLN A 19 -2.24 -0.20 8.65
N LYS A 20 -3.35 0.09 9.33
CA LYS A 20 -4.40 0.93 8.78
C LYS A 20 -3.87 2.31 8.42
N ARG A 21 -3.11 2.92 9.30
CA ARG A 21 -2.51 4.22 9.06
C ARG A 21 -1.57 4.20 7.88
N THR A 22 -0.79 3.12 7.75
CA THR A 22 0.12 2.98 6.62
C THR A 22 -0.66 2.90 5.29
N LEU A 23 -1.76 2.14 5.26
CA LEU A 23 -2.61 2.08 4.07
C LEU A 23 -3.23 3.43 3.75
N GLU A 24 -3.68 4.16 4.77
CA GLU A 24 -4.24 5.49 4.58
C GLU A 24 -3.18 6.46 4.06
N ALA A 25 -1.96 6.37 4.56
CA ALA A 25 -0.86 7.19 4.08
C ALA A 25 -0.53 6.90 2.63
N LEU A 26 -0.72 5.65 2.20
CA LEU A 26 -0.56 5.27 0.80
C LEU A 26 -1.75 5.71 -0.08
N GLY A 27 -2.84 6.12 0.54
CA GLY A 27 -4.03 6.53 -0.18
C GLY A 27 -5.01 5.40 -0.46
N LEU A 28 -4.82 4.24 0.16
CA LEU A 28 -5.68 3.08 -0.05
C LEU A 28 -6.77 3.05 1.01
N LYS A 29 -8.03 2.93 0.59
CA LYS A 29 -9.16 2.94 1.51
C LYS A 29 -10.01 1.68 1.42
N ASN A 30 -10.12 1.07 0.26
CA ASN A 30 -10.98 -0.08 0.03
C ASN A 30 -10.25 -1.17 -0.74
N ILE A 31 -10.74 -2.40 -0.60
CA ILE A 31 -10.23 -3.52 -1.39
C ILE A 31 -10.43 -3.20 -2.87
N GLY A 32 -9.42 -3.46 -3.66
CA GLY A 32 -9.45 -3.17 -5.09
C GLY A 32 -9.05 -1.76 -5.46
N HIS A 33 -8.92 -0.86 -4.48
CA HIS A 33 -8.45 0.50 -4.74
C HIS A 33 -6.98 0.50 -5.08
N SER A 34 -6.61 1.23 -6.11
CA SER A 34 -5.22 1.30 -6.59
C SER A 34 -4.73 2.74 -6.57
N VAL A 35 -3.47 2.93 -6.26
CA VAL A 35 -2.81 4.23 -6.33
C VAL A 35 -1.43 4.06 -6.93
N LYS A 36 -0.92 5.13 -7.54
CA LYS A 36 0.42 5.16 -8.08
C LYS A 36 1.34 5.93 -7.15
N HIS A 37 2.52 5.42 -6.98
CA HIS A 37 3.55 6.05 -6.16
C HIS A 37 4.91 5.93 -6.85
N ASP A 38 5.83 6.79 -6.44
CA ASP A 38 7.23 6.62 -6.81
C ASP A 38 7.81 5.45 -6.01
N ASP A 39 8.86 4.85 -6.55
CA ASP A 39 9.54 3.76 -5.87
C ASP A 39 10.60 4.25 -4.87
N SER A 40 10.32 5.35 -4.20
CA SER A 40 11.22 5.89 -3.20
C SER A 40 11.37 4.96 -2.00
N ALA A 41 12.48 5.09 -1.28
CA ALA A 41 12.72 4.26 -0.10
C ALA A 41 11.62 4.42 0.95
N ALA A 42 11.09 5.64 1.11
CA ALA A 42 10.02 5.90 2.07
C ALA A 42 8.74 5.13 1.70
N VAL A 43 8.37 5.17 0.42
CA VAL A 43 7.18 4.45 -0.05
C VAL A 43 7.39 2.95 0.06
N LEU A 44 8.55 2.45 -0.36
CA LEU A 44 8.84 1.02 -0.28
C LEU A 44 8.83 0.53 1.17
N GLY A 45 9.32 1.34 2.11
CA GLY A 45 9.27 1.01 3.52
C GLY A 45 7.84 0.90 4.05
N MET A 46 6.95 1.79 3.62
CA MET A 46 5.54 1.72 3.99
C MET A 46 4.87 0.48 3.41
N ILE A 47 5.15 0.18 2.15
CA ILE A 47 4.60 -1.00 1.48
C ILE A 47 5.05 -2.28 2.18
N ASP A 48 6.31 -2.33 2.60
CA ASP A 48 6.84 -3.52 3.28
C ASP A 48 6.05 -3.85 4.55
N LYS A 49 5.55 -2.85 5.24
CA LYS A 49 4.75 -3.05 6.45
C LYS A 49 3.39 -3.66 6.17
N VAL A 50 2.86 -3.46 4.97
CA VAL A 50 1.51 -3.91 4.61
C VAL A 50 1.51 -4.78 3.35
N LYS A 51 2.65 -5.34 2.98
CA LYS A 51 2.79 -6.12 1.75
C LYS A 51 1.84 -7.32 1.69
N HIS A 52 1.43 -7.82 2.86
CA HIS A 52 0.47 -8.92 2.93
C HIS A 52 -0.96 -8.46 2.65
N LEU A 53 -1.20 -7.17 2.58
CA LEU A 53 -2.52 -6.59 2.33
C LEU A 53 -2.64 -5.96 0.94
N VAL A 54 -1.54 -5.83 0.24
CA VAL A 54 -1.51 -5.13 -1.04
C VAL A 54 -0.76 -5.95 -2.09
N SER A 55 -1.01 -5.59 -3.34
CA SER A 55 -0.24 -6.09 -4.48
C SER A 55 0.48 -4.91 -5.12
N VAL A 56 1.73 -5.09 -5.44
CA VAL A 56 2.55 -4.03 -6.04
C VAL A 56 2.91 -4.44 -7.46
N GLU A 57 2.68 -3.53 -8.39
CA GLU A 57 3.00 -3.75 -9.79
C GLU A 57 3.95 -2.63 -10.23
N GLN A 58 5.03 -3.00 -10.86
CA GLN A 58 5.96 -2.02 -11.39
C GLN A 58 5.47 -1.54 -12.75
N LEU A 59 5.43 -0.23 -12.90
CA LEU A 59 4.92 0.40 -14.13
C LEU A 59 6.05 0.77 -15.08
#